data_39c2e3fa31428733f7ce023987caedce
#
_entry.id   39c2e3fa31428733f7ce023987caedce
#
_cell.length_a   1.000
_cell.length_b   1.000
_cell.length_c   1.000
_cell.angle_alpha   90.00
_cell.angle_beta   90.00
_cell.angle_gamma   90.00
#
_symmetry.space_group_name_H-M   'P 1'
#
loop_
_entity.id
_entity.type
_entity.pdbx_description
1 polymer ?
#
loop_
_entity_poly.entity_id
_entity_poly.type
_entity_poly.pdbx_seq_one_letter_code
_entity_poly.pdbx_strand_id
1 'polypeptide(L)'
;RALELDAAGLTVYVLHEDNTESMVFDPQEIMDHGGLFGVDREEWEKSPQFHEKVMERQDHQQEREQAFLSQNRDCFAIYQVSRDDPQNVRFMNLDWLKSHDISIDRSNYDLIYTAPLRESGTVPEQLEKLYEQFNLQKPADFHSPSMSVSDIVAIKQDGKVSCHYCDSVGFTQIPGFLPENPLKNAEMAVEDDYGMIDGIINNGAKEPTVAELEQQARSGQPISLMDLTDAIH
;
A
#
# COMPACT_ATOMS: atom_id res chain seq x y z
N ARG A 1 -9.84 6.40 26.18
CA ARG A 1 -9.82 5.30 25.19
C ARG A 1 -10.24 3.96 25.80
N ALA A 2 -9.76 3.60 27.02
CA ALA A 2 -10.21 2.38 27.71
C ALA A 2 -11.72 2.35 27.93
N LEU A 3 -12.35 3.48 28.32
CA LEU A 3 -13.81 3.64 28.44
C LEU A 3 -14.57 3.41 27.12
N GLU A 4 -13.98 3.80 26.00
CA GLU A 4 -14.59 3.59 24.68
C GLU A 4 -14.59 2.10 24.30
N LEU A 5 -13.53 1.38 24.66
CA LEU A 5 -13.41 -0.05 24.43
C LEU A 5 -14.33 -0.86 25.33
N ASP A 6 -14.46 -0.47 26.60
CA ASP A 6 -15.41 -1.04 27.54
C ASP A 6 -16.85 -0.81 27.10
N ALA A 7 -17.19 0.42 26.68
CA ALA A 7 -18.50 0.76 26.12
C ALA A 7 -18.81 0.02 24.82
N ALA A 8 -17.79 -0.42 24.08
CA ALA A 8 -17.92 -1.27 22.90
C ALA A 8 -18.07 -2.77 23.23
N GLY A 9 -18.08 -3.14 24.51
CA GLY A 9 -18.26 -4.51 24.99
C GLY A 9 -17.01 -5.36 25.02
N LEU A 10 -15.80 -4.72 24.97
CA LEU A 10 -14.53 -5.41 25.11
C LEU A 10 -14.15 -5.53 26.58
N THR A 11 -13.59 -6.67 26.96
CA THR A 11 -13.08 -6.87 28.31
C THR A 11 -11.80 -6.06 28.51
N VAL A 12 -11.85 -5.09 29.44
CA VAL A 12 -10.72 -4.21 29.75
C VAL A 12 -10.00 -4.72 31.01
N TYR A 13 -8.69 -4.68 30.98
CA TYR A 13 -7.82 -5.03 32.11
C TYR A 13 -7.00 -3.81 32.51
N VAL A 14 -6.75 -3.69 33.81
CA VAL A 14 -5.77 -2.76 34.38
C VAL A 14 -4.46 -3.51 34.53
N LEU A 15 -3.36 -2.92 34.03
CA LEU A 15 -2.01 -3.39 34.31
C LEU A 15 -1.44 -2.63 35.51
N HIS A 16 -1.17 -3.31 36.58
CA HIS A 16 -0.58 -2.77 37.82
C HIS A 16 0.94 -2.63 37.71
N GLU A 17 1.54 -1.81 38.56
CA GLU A 17 2.99 -1.56 38.60
C GLU A 17 3.84 -2.83 38.90
N ASP A 18 3.25 -3.83 39.53
CA ASP A 18 3.85 -5.14 39.80
C ASP A 18 3.71 -6.15 38.64
N ASN A 19 3.24 -5.69 37.45
CA ASN A 19 2.91 -6.48 36.27
C ASN A 19 1.78 -7.52 36.48
N THR A 20 0.96 -7.36 37.48
CA THR A 20 -0.29 -8.12 37.60
C THR A 20 -1.40 -7.44 36.83
N GLU A 21 -2.35 -8.24 36.35
CA GLU A 21 -3.52 -7.75 35.59
C GLU A 21 -4.80 -8.02 36.39
N SER A 22 -5.71 -7.07 36.41
CA SER A 22 -7.04 -7.25 36.97
C SER A 22 -8.10 -6.81 35.95
N MET A 23 -9.15 -7.63 35.83
CA MET A 23 -10.31 -7.29 34.97
C MET A 23 -11.07 -6.12 35.57
N VAL A 24 -11.46 -5.17 34.74
CA VAL A 24 -12.32 -4.06 35.09
C VAL A 24 -13.78 -4.53 35.06
N PHE A 25 -14.50 -4.32 36.15
CA PHE A 25 -15.93 -4.65 36.26
C PHE A 25 -16.84 -3.40 36.26
N ASP A 26 -16.28 -2.23 36.59
CA ASP A 26 -17.01 -0.97 36.63
C ASP A 26 -16.22 0.11 35.84
N PRO A 27 -16.86 0.83 34.90
CA PRO A 27 -16.25 1.95 34.19
C PRO A 27 -15.62 3.01 35.12
N GLN A 28 -16.08 3.12 36.37
CA GLN A 28 -15.50 4.02 37.36
C GLN A 28 -14.06 3.65 37.70
N GLU A 29 -13.73 2.35 37.71
CA GLU A 29 -12.35 1.87 37.95
C GLU A 29 -11.39 2.38 36.88
N ILE A 30 -11.86 2.51 35.62
CA ILE A 30 -11.05 3.09 34.55
C ILE A 30 -10.78 4.57 34.78
N MET A 31 -11.78 5.31 35.27
CA MET A 31 -11.64 6.74 35.54
C MET A 31 -10.72 7.03 36.74
N ASP A 32 -10.76 6.17 37.73
CA ASP A 32 -10.00 6.33 38.97
C ASP A 32 -8.56 5.83 38.86
N HIS A 33 -8.26 5.03 37.83
CA HIS A 33 -6.94 4.42 37.63
C HIS A 33 -6.14 5.13 36.56
N GLY A 34 -5.03 5.78 36.95
CA GLY A 34 -4.14 6.51 36.04
C GLY A 34 -3.06 5.65 35.34
N GLY A 35 -3.28 4.33 35.21
CA GLY A 35 -2.31 3.36 34.72
C GLY A 35 -2.48 2.96 33.24
N LEU A 36 -1.81 1.87 32.88
CA LEU A 36 -1.94 1.23 31.58
C LEU A 36 -3.15 0.29 31.59
N PHE A 37 -3.85 0.26 30.46
CA PHE A 37 -4.98 -0.62 30.23
C PHE A 37 -4.70 -1.55 29.05
N GLY A 38 -5.13 -2.78 29.17
CA GLY A 38 -5.13 -3.79 28.10
C GLY A 38 -6.54 -4.24 27.77
N VAL A 39 -6.69 -4.92 26.65
CA VAL A 39 -7.89 -5.66 26.28
C VAL A 39 -7.49 -7.08 25.88
N ASP A 40 -8.39 -8.03 26.00
CA ASP A 40 -8.16 -9.38 25.51
C ASP A 40 -7.86 -9.37 24.02
N ARG A 41 -6.79 -10.08 23.65
CA ARG A 41 -6.30 -10.08 22.26
C ARG A 41 -7.31 -10.66 21.29
N GLU A 42 -7.95 -11.78 21.64
CA GLU A 42 -8.90 -12.44 20.75
C GLU A 42 -10.18 -11.61 20.56
N GLU A 43 -10.66 -10.97 21.65
CA GLU A 43 -11.79 -10.06 21.58
C GLU A 43 -11.46 -8.83 20.73
N TRP A 44 -10.26 -8.27 20.92
CA TRP A 44 -9.78 -7.13 20.15
C TRP A 44 -9.70 -7.44 18.66
N GLU A 45 -9.07 -8.55 18.27
CA GLU A 45 -8.92 -8.97 16.87
C GLU A 45 -10.27 -9.24 16.17
N LYS A 46 -11.29 -9.59 16.92
CA LYS A 46 -12.69 -9.78 16.41
C LYS A 46 -13.53 -8.50 16.41
N SER A 47 -13.04 -7.42 17.01
CA SER A 47 -13.82 -6.20 17.19
C SER A 47 -13.92 -5.37 15.90
N PRO A 48 -15.04 -4.65 15.66
CA PRO A 48 -15.17 -3.71 14.56
C PRO A 48 -14.09 -2.62 14.59
N GLN A 49 -13.69 -2.17 15.79
CA GLN A 49 -12.67 -1.14 15.98
C GLN A 49 -11.28 -1.60 15.53
N PHE A 50 -10.96 -2.88 15.67
CA PHE A 50 -9.74 -3.45 15.12
C PHE A 50 -9.77 -3.45 13.59
N HIS A 51 -10.88 -3.91 12.99
CA HIS A 51 -11.03 -3.94 11.53
C HIS A 51 -10.96 -2.52 10.93
N GLU A 52 -11.61 -1.53 11.54
CA GLU A 52 -11.52 -0.14 11.11
C GLU A 52 -10.08 0.37 11.12
N LYS A 53 -9.31 0.09 12.19
CA LYS A 53 -7.90 0.49 12.27
C LYS A 53 -6.99 -0.24 11.30
N VAL A 54 -7.27 -1.51 11.01
CA VAL A 54 -6.52 -2.25 9.99
C VAL A 54 -6.78 -1.64 8.62
N MET A 55 -8.02 -1.32 8.29
CA MET A 55 -8.39 -0.66 7.04
C MET A 55 -7.74 0.72 6.91
N GLU A 56 -7.87 1.58 7.93
CA GLU A 56 -7.23 2.90 7.97
C GLU A 56 -5.71 2.82 7.79
N ARG A 57 -5.06 1.83 8.43
CA ARG A 57 -3.62 1.60 8.27
C ARG A 57 -3.27 1.17 6.85
N GLN A 58 -4.06 0.29 6.24
CA GLN A 58 -3.85 -0.16 4.86
C GLN A 58 -4.01 0.98 3.86
N ASP A 59 -5.06 1.77 3.98
CA ASP A 59 -5.30 2.94 3.14
C ASP A 59 -4.16 3.95 3.26
N HIS A 60 -3.71 4.25 4.48
CA HIS A 60 -2.58 5.14 4.72
C HIS A 60 -1.26 4.60 4.15
N GLN A 61 -1.03 3.29 4.20
CA GLN A 61 0.14 2.65 3.58
C GLN A 61 0.11 2.79 2.06
N GLN A 62 -1.05 2.58 1.43
CA GLN A 62 -1.21 2.75 -0.02
C GLN A 62 -1.00 4.19 -0.47
N GLU A 63 -1.57 5.16 0.23
CA GLU A 63 -1.36 6.60 -0.06
C GLU A 63 0.12 6.98 0.00
N ARG A 64 0.84 6.53 1.03
CA ARG A 64 2.28 6.79 1.18
C ARG A 64 3.10 6.13 0.07
N GLU A 65 2.75 4.93 -0.32
CA GLU A 65 3.41 4.23 -1.42
C GLU A 65 3.16 4.91 -2.76
N GLN A 66 1.93 5.31 -3.05
CA GLN A 66 1.60 6.09 -4.24
C GLN A 66 2.35 7.44 -4.26
N ALA A 67 2.44 8.11 -3.12
CA ALA A 67 3.23 9.33 -2.98
C ALA A 67 4.72 9.10 -3.27
N PHE A 68 5.30 7.98 -2.83
CA PHE A 68 6.67 7.57 -3.17
C PHE A 68 6.82 7.29 -4.67
N LEU A 69 5.92 6.49 -5.25
CA LEU A 69 5.97 6.10 -6.65
C LEU A 69 5.76 7.28 -7.63
N SER A 70 4.96 8.27 -7.26
CA SER A 70 4.65 9.44 -8.09
C SER A 70 5.69 10.57 -8.02
N GLN A 71 6.66 10.52 -7.09
CA GLN A 71 7.68 11.57 -7.00
C GLN A 71 8.55 11.66 -8.26
N ASN A 72 8.81 12.89 -8.74
CA ASN A 72 9.67 13.14 -9.91
C ASN A 72 11.17 13.24 -9.57
N ARG A 73 11.54 13.04 -8.30
CA ARG A 73 12.92 13.12 -7.82
C ARG A 73 13.40 11.78 -7.29
N ASP A 74 14.70 11.61 -7.27
CA ASP A 74 15.33 10.43 -6.68
C ASP A 74 15.03 10.35 -5.19
N CYS A 75 14.52 9.22 -4.76
CA CYS A 75 14.07 8.99 -3.39
C CYS A 75 14.18 7.50 -3.04
N PHE A 76 14.00 7.21 -1.77
CA PHE A 76 13.98 5.84 -1.26
C PHE A 76 12.79 5.60 -0.33
N ALA A 77 12.46 4.34 -0.16
CA ALA A 77 11.47 3.87 0.79
C ALA A 77 12.01 2.65 1.54
N ILE A 78 11.75 2.58 2.84
CA ILE A 78 12.12 1.45 3.68
C ILE A 78 10.86 0.71 4.09
N TYR A 79 10.87 -0.60 3.89
CA TYR A 79 9.81 -1.52 4.26
C TYR A 79 10.34 -2.50 5.31
N GLN A 80 9.57 -2.71 6.35
CA GLN A 80 9.85 -3.74 7.36
C GLN A 80 8.72 -4.76 7.41
N VAL A 81 9.04 -6.00 7.73
CA VAL A 81 8.03 -7.05 7.92
C VAL A 81 7.01 -6.59 8.93
N SER A 82 5.73 -6.67 8.57
CA SER A 82 4.62 -6.29 9.45
C SER A 82 4.67 -7.08 10.76
N ARG A 83 4.20 -6.46 11.85
CA ARG A 83 4.13 -7.15 13.16
C ARG A 83 3.16 -8.33 13.15
N ASP A 84 2.16 -8.25 12.27
CA ASP A 84 1.09 -9.21 12.15
C ASP A 84 1.34 -10.21 11.01
N ASP A 85 2.60 -10.30 10.50
CA ASP A 85 2.97 -11.26 9.46
C ASP A 85 2.76 -12.71 9.95
N PRO A 86 1.84 -13.46 9.30
CA PRO A 86 1.52 -14.82 9.72
C PRO A 86 2.66 -15.82 9.50
N GLN A 87 3.59 -15.49 8.60
CA GLN A 87 4.74 -16.35 8.26
C GLN A 87 5.94 -16.11 9.18
N ASN A 88 5.93 -15.03 9.95
CA ASN A 88 6.99 -14.61 10.87
C ASN A 88 8.39 -14.63 10.24
N VAL A 89 8.50 -14.05 9.04
CA VAL A 89 9.75 -14.03 8.25
C VAL A 89 10.75 -12.96 8.70
N ARG A 90 10.46 -12.26 9.77
CA ARG A 90 11.37 -11.26 10.33
C ARG A 90 12.72 -11.86 10.69
N PHE A 91 13.80 -11.21 10.25
CA PHE A 91 15.20 -11.63 10.40
C PHE A 91 15.60 -12.87 9.60
N MET A 92 14.77 -13.38 8.73
CA MET A 92 15.11 -14.50 7.85
C MET A 92 15.86 -14.02 6.62
N ASN A 93 16.88 -14.75 6.18
CA ASN A 93 17.62 -14.45 4.95
C ASN A 93 16.95 -15.12 3.71
N LEU A 94 17.36 -14.72 2.53
CA LEU A 94 16.78 -15.23 1.27
C LEU A 94 16.94 -16.75 1.10
N ASP A 95 18.04 -17.32 1.56
CA ASP A 95 18.28 -18.76 1.45
C ASP A 95 17.33 -19.55 2.37
N TRP A 96 17.04 -19.01 3.54
CA TRP A 96 16.05 -19.58 4.44
C TRP A 96 14.65 -19.52 3.82
N LEU A 97 14.24 -18.37 3.26
CA LEU A 97 12.95 -18.22 2.59
C LEU A 97 12.80 -19.24 1.45
N LYS A 98 13.81 -19.35 0.59
CA LYS A 98 13.83 -20.31 -0.51
C LYS A 98 13.72 -21.76 -0.03
N SER A 99 14.42 -22.12 1.05
CA SER A 99 14.40 -23.49 1.60
C SER A 99 13.06 -23.87 2.22
N HIS A 100 12.20 -22.89 2.55
CA HIS A 100 10.87 -23.08 3.11
C HIS A 100 9.73 -22.76 2.13
N ASP A 101 10.07 -22.58 0.84
CA ASP A 101 9.08 -22.24 -0.21
C ASP A 101 8.25 -20.97 0.11
N ILE A 102 8.87 -19.99 0.82
CA ILE A 102 8.22 -18.74 1.18
C ILE A 102 8.62 -17.66 0.16
N SER A 103 7.62 -17.06 -0.48
CA SER A 103 7.79 -15.91 -1.38
C SER A 103 7.70 -14.60 -0.61
N ILE A 104 8.45 -13.59 -1.06
CA ILE A 104 8.33 -12.23 -0.55
C ILE A 104 7.06 -11.61 -1.15
N ASP A 105 6.10 -11.30 -0.29
CA ASP A 105 4.85 -10.65 -0.68
C ASP A 105 4.82 -9.24 -0.11
N ARG A 106 4.47 -8.24 -0.95
CA ARG A 106 4.35 -6.83 -0.56
C ARG A 106 3.38 -6.62 0.61
N SER A 107 2.31 -7.40 0.66
CA SER A 107 1.28 -7.30 1.70
C SER A 107 1.79 -7.59 3.11
N ASN A 108 2.90 -8.33 3.22
CA ASN A 108 3.51 -8.68 4.51
C ASN A 108 4.46 -7.59 5.05
N TYR A 109 4.55 -6.45 4.36
CA TYR A 109 5.48 -5.38 4.72
C TYR A 109 4.77 -4.05 4.94
N ASP A 110 5.21 -3.33 5.97
CA ASP A 110 4.81 -1.95 6.24
C ASP A 110 5.83 -0.98 5.64
N LEU A 111 5.36 0.02 4.92
CA LEU A 111 6.18 1.17 4.51
C LEU A 111 6.42 2.05 5.74
N ILE A 112 7.64 2.01 6.27
CA ILE A 112 7.97 2.71 7.53
C ILE A 112 8.59 4.08 7.32
N TYR A 113 9.32 4.29 6.23
CA TYR A 113 10.02 5.54 5.96
C TYR A 113 10.18 5.83 4.48
N THR A 114 10.07 7.10 4.11
CA THR A 114 10.37 7.59 2.76
C THR A 114 11.09 8.92 2.85
N ALA A 115 12.13 9.11 2.04
CA ALA A 115 12.82 10.39 1.94
C ALA A 115 13.52 10.56 0.57
N PRO A 116 13.88 11.80 0.19
CA PRO A 116 14.74 12.02 -0.96
C PRO A 116 16.14 11.42 -0.75
N LEU A 117 16.75 10.91 -1.84
CA LEU A 117 18.18 10.63 -1.85
C LEU A 117 18.95 11.97 -1.78
N ARG A 118 19.87 12.10 -0.82
CA ARG A 118 20.57 13.36 -0.57
C ARG A 118 21.81 13.51 -1.44
N GLU A 119 22.39 12.41 -1.85
CA GLU A 119 23.67 12.37 -2.59
C GLU A 119 23.48 11.55 -3.87
N SER A 120 24.25 11.91 -4.89
CA SER A 120 24.39 11.10 -6.09
C SER A 120 25.30 9.89 -5.82
N GLY A 121 25.01 8.78 -6.47
CA GLY A 121 25.79 7.55 -6.34
C GLY A 121 25.11 6.39 -7.03
N THR A 122 25.82 5.27 -7.11
CA THR A 122 25.24 4.02 -7.59
C THR A 122 24.28 3.44 -6.56
N VAL A 123 23.34 2.62 -7.01
CA VAL A 123 22.38 1.95 -6.12
C VAL A 123 23.06 1.19 -4.97
N PRO A 124 24.12 0.40 -5.19
CA PRO A 124 24.83 -0.26 -4.09
C PRO A 124 25.41 0.72 -3.05
N GLU A 125 26.03 1.81 -3.49
CA GLU A 125 26.57 2.83 -2.58
C GLU A 125 25.47 3.51 -1.76
N GLN A 126 24.30 3.76 -2.37
CA GLN A 126 23.15 4.31 -1.67
C GLN A 126 22.63 3.34 -0.60
N LEU A 127 22.53 2.06 -0.92
CA LEU A 127 22.08 1.03 0.02
C LEU A 127 23.01 0.91 1.24
N GLU A 128 24.33 0.93 1.04
CA GLU A 128 25.29 0.90 2.14
C GLU A 128 25.17 2.13 3.04
N LYS A 129 25.06 3.32 2.46
CA LYS A 129 24.88 4.57 3.19
C LYS A 129 23.55 4.58 3.99
N LEU A 130 22.49 4.12 3.39
CA LEU A 130 21.19 4.01 4.07
C LEU A 130 21.27 3.01 5.23
N TYR A 131 21.89 1.86 5.03
CA TYR A 131 22.09 0.89 6.10
C TYR A 131 22.88 1.47 7.27
N GLU A 132 23.99 2.16 6.98
CA GLU A 132 24.79 2.84 8.00
C GLU A 132 23.97 3.92 8.72
N GLN A 133 23.28 4.78 7.97
CA GLN A 133 22.48 5.87 8.52
C GLN A 133 21.38 5.36 9.47
N PHE A 134 20.59 4.36 9.04
CA PHE A 134 19.44 3.86 9.82
C PHE A 134 19.83 2.90 10.96
N ASN A 135 21.09 2.51 11.04
CA ASN A 135 21.62 1.72 12.15
C ASN A 135 22.44 2.55 13.13
N LEU A 136 23.25 3.52 12.66
CA LEU A 136 24.17 4.28 13.51
C LEU A 136 23.71 5.71 13.80
N GLN A 137 23.04 6.38 12.84
CA GLN A 137 22.69 7.81 12.90
C GLN A 137 21.25 8.05 12.46
N LYS A 138 20.32 7.39 13.12
CA LYS A 138 18.89 7.46 12.75
C LYS A 138 18.39 8.90 12.67
N PRO A 139 17.62 9.25 11.61
CA PRO A 139 16.90 10.51 11.56
C PRO A 139 15.97 10.67 12.77
N ALA A 140 15.79 11.91 13.24
CA ALA A 140 14.97 12.19 14.42
C ALA A 140 13.49 11.81 14.24
N ASP A 141 13.02 11.80 12.99
CA ASP A 141 11.67 11.41 12.58
C ASP A 141 11.51 9.92 12.25
N PHE A 142 12.58 9.11 12.43
CA PHE A 142 12.52 7.66 12.25
C PHE A 142 12.21 6.96 13.59
N HIS A 143 11.00 6.46 13.73
CA HIS A 143 10.50 5.84 14.96
C HIS A 143 10.41 4.31 14.93
N SER A 144 10.95 3.69 13.88
CA SER A 144 10.94 2.23 13.70
C SER A 144 12.23 1.58 14.20
N PRO A 145 12.27 0.24 14.37
CA PRO A 145 13.50 -0.48 14.64
C PRO A 145 14.61 -0.21 13.61
N SER A 146 15.87 -0.44 13.98
CA SER A 146 17.00 -0.38 13.06
C SER A 146 16.80 -1.32 11.87
N MET A 147 17.43 -0.99 10.75
CA MET A 147 17.42 -1.88 9.59
C MET A 147 18.10 -3.21 9.90
N SER A 148 17.50 -4.29 9.44
CA SER A 148 17.95 -5.66 9.71
C SER A 148 17.67 -6.57 8.52
N VAL A 149 18.18 -7.80 8.60
CA VAL A 149 17.83 -8.86 7.65
C VAL A 149 16.30 -8.98 7.57
N SER A 150 15.79 -9.20 6.39
CA SER A 150 14.40 -9.19 5.96
C SER A 150 13.80 -7.82 5.59
N ASP A 151 14.43 -6.70 5.94
CA ASP A 151 13.94 -5.40 5.52
C ASP A 151 14.17 -5.18 4.01
N ILE A 152 13.36 -4.35 3.39
CA ILE A 152 13.48 -4.05 1.96
C ILE A 152 13.67 -2.54 1.79
N VAL A 153 14.65 -2.18 0.97
CA VAL A 153 14.86 -0.81 0.52
C VAL A 153 14.47 -0.69 -0.94
N ALA A 154 13.47 0.13 -1.23
CA ALA A 154 13.15 0.53 -2.59
C ALA A 154 13.88 1.83 -2.91
N ILE A 155 14.64 1.85 -4.00
CA ILE A 155 15.32 3.04 -4.52
C ILE A 155 14.65 3.43 -5.83
N LYS A 156 14.18 4.67 -5.89
CA LYS A 156 13.74 5.31 -7.13
C LYS A 156 14.83 6.26 -7.59
N GLN A 157 15.45 5.94 -8.73
CA GLN A 157 16.52 6.72 -9.34
C GLN A 157 16.29 6.81 -10.84
N ASP A 158 16.39 8.01 -11.41
CA ASP A 158 16.14 8.27 -12.84
C ASP A 158 14.76 7.73 -13.32
N GLY A 159 13.74 7.84 -12.45
CA GLY A 159 12.37 7.39 -12.73
C GLY A 159 12.15 5.87 -12.65
N LYS A 160 13.19 5.09 -12.37
CA LYS A 160 13.11 3.63 -12.22
C LYS A 160 13.12 3.25 -10.74
N VAL A 161 12.31 2.27 -10.38
CA VAL A 161 12.26 1.71 -9.03
C VAL A 161 12.95 0.34 -9.01
N SER A 162 13.86 0.15 -8.07
CA SER A 162 14.48 -1.14 -7.77
C SER A 162 14.34 -1.45 -6.29
N CYS A 163 13.96 -2.69 -5.97
CA CYS A 163 13.77 -3.14 -4.60
C CYS A 163 14.89 -4.09 -4.19
N HIS A 164 15.39 -3.92 -2.97
CA HIS A 164 16.57 -4.62 -2.47
C HIS A 164 16.28 -5.16 -1.07
N TYR A 165 16.38 -6.46 -0.97
CA TYR A 165 16.24 -7.19 0.29
C TYR A 165 17.54 -7.09 1.09
N CYS A 166 17.45 -6.68 2.36
CA CYS A 166 18.56 -6.75 3.29
C CYS A 166 18.80 -8.21 3.67
N ASP A 167 19.89 -8.78 3.16
CA ASP A 167 20.26 -10.18 3.37
C ASP A 167 21.31 -10.31 4.49
N SER A 168 21.74 -11.52 4.79
CA SER A 168 22.81 -11.79 5.76
C SER A 168 24.14 -11.15 5.39
N VAL A 169 24.38 -10.92 4.09
CA VAL A 169 25.53 -10.20 3.56
C VAL A 169 25.05 -9.20 2.51
N GLY A 170 24.94 -7.92 2.90
CA GLY A 170 24.57 -6.83 2.00
C GLY A 170 23.13 -6.88 1.52
N PHE A 171 22.90 -6.47 0.27
CA PHE A 171 21.59 -6.35 -0.32
C PHE A 171 21.47 -7.18 -1.59
N THR A 172 20.33 -7.85 -1.76
CA THR A 172 20.02 -8.61 -2.97
C THR A 172 18.82 -7.98 -3.67
N GLN A 173 18.95 -7.63 -4.94
CA GLN A 173 17.82 -7.10 -5.70
C GLN A 173 16.75 -8.16 -5.87
N ILE A 174 15.49 -7.77 -5.60
CA ILE A 174 14.31 -8.60 -5.75
C ILE A 174 13.36 -7.99 -6.78
N PRO A 175 12.93 -8.75 -7.80
CA PRO A 175 11.95 -8.25 -8.77
C PRO A 175 10.51 -8.37 -8.22
N GLY A 176 9.62 -7.54 -8.77
CA GLY A 176 8.18 -7.71 -8.57
C GLY A 176 7.61 -7.27 -7.22
N PHE A 177 8.41 -6.76 -6.30
CA PHE A 177 7.92 -6.22 -5.01
C PHE A 177 7.16 -4.89 -5.20
N LEU A 178 7.67 -4.00 -6.04
CA LEU A 178 7.01 -2.79 -6.51
C LEU A 178 7.12 -2.68 -8.03
N PRO A 179 6.27 -1.88 -8.70
CA PRO A 179 6.39 -1.64 -10.13
C PRO A 179 7.71 -0.91 -10.45
N GLU A 180 8.49 -1.47 -11.37
CA GLU A 180 9.81 -0.93 -11.76
C GLU A 180 9.71 0.43 -12.48
N ASN A 181 8.64 0.64 -13.25
CA ASN A 181 8.37 1.86 -14.00
C ASN A 181 6.97 2.40 -13.66
N PRO A 182 6.77 3.01 -12.49
CA PRO A 182 5.44 3.38 -12.03
C PRO A 182 4.75 4.43 -12.91
N LEU A 183 5.49 5.36 -13.51
CA LEU A 183 4.93 6.37 -14.41
C LEU A 183 4.45 5.75 -15.72
N LYS A 184 5.21 4.83 -16.30
CA LYS A 184 4.81 4.12 -17.52
C LYS A 184 3.57 3.25 -17.31
N ASN A 185 3.48 2.61 -16.14
CA ASN A 185 2.30 1.80 -15.78
C ASN A 185 1.06 2.69 -15.57
N ALA A 186 1.24 3.91 -15.05
CA ALA A 186 0.15 4.87 -14.91
C ALA A 186 -0.32 5.39 -16.29
N GLU A 187 0.60 5.67 -17.22
CA GLU A 187 0.25 6.04 -18.61
C GLU A 187 -0.51 4.91 -19.32
N MET A 188 -0.05 3.66 -19.20
CA MET A 188 -0.75 2.50 -19.79
C MET A 188 -2.15 2.31 -19.17
N ALA A 189 -2.31 2.49 -17.86
CA ALA A 189 -3.61 2.39 -17.21
C ALA A 189 -4.58 3.49 -17.66
N VAL A 190 -4.07 4.69 -17.94
CA VAL A 190 -4.86 5.79 -18.50
C VAL A 190 -5.23 5.51 -19.96
N GLU A 191 -4.31 4.96 -20.78
CA GLU A 191 -4.60 4.56 -22.16
C GLU A 191 -5.66 3.44 -22.23
N ASP A 192 -5.59 2.45 -21.31
CA ASP A 192 -6.60 1.39 -21.22
C ASP A 192 -7.98 1.94 -20.81
N ASP A 193 -8.02 2.94 -19.93
CA ASP A 193 -9.26 3.59 -19.49
C ASP A 193 -9.85 4.47 -20.64
N TYR A 194 -9.01 5.15 -21.41
CA TYR A 194 -9.44 5.86 -22.63
C TYR A 194 -9.94 4.89 -23.70
N GLY A 195 -9.30 3.74 -23.88
CA GLY A 195 -9.76 2.71 -24.79
C GLY A 195 -11.13 2.13 -24.40
N MET A 196 -11.40 2.03 -23.08
CA MET A 196 -12.69 1.61 -22.56
C MET A 196 -13.78 2.70 -22.76
N ILE A 197 -13.44 3.97 -22.61
CA ILE A 197 -14.33 5.11 -22.87
C ILE A 197 -14.64 5.21 -24.36
N ASP A 198 -13.65 5.03 -25.24
CA ASP A 198 -13.84 5.02 -26.69
C ASP A 198 -14.73 3.84 -27.14
N GLY A 199 -14.57 2.67 -26.48
CA GLY A 199 -15.45 1.51 -26.69
C GLY A 199 -16.89 1.73 -26.21
N ILE A 200 -17.11 2.52 -25.16
CA ILE A 200 -18.44 2.90 -24.69
C ILE A 200 -19.07 3.95 -25.59
N ILE A 201 -18.30 4.90 -26.11
CA ILE A 201 -18.78 5.93 -27.04
C ILE A 201 -19.11 5.31 -28.41
N ASN A 202 -18.32 4.34 -28.89
CA ASN A 202 -18.55 3.67 -30.18
C ASN A 202 -19.53 2.48 -30.13
N ASN A 203 -19.94 2.00 -28.97
CA ASN A 203 -21.04 1.01 -28.80
C ASN A 203 -22.41 1.65 -28.62
N GLY A 204 -22.56 2.96 -28.72
CA GLY A 204 -23.79 3.63 -29.07
C GLY A 204 -24.22 3.17 -30.45
N ALA A 205 -25.51 2.96 -30.68
CA ALA A 205 -26.06 2.55 -31.96
C ALA A 205 -25.36 3.33 -33.09
N LYS A 206 -24.65 2.59 -33.96
CA LYS A 206 -23.88 3.17 -35.08
C LYS A 206 -24.79 4.10 -35.84
N GLU A 207 -24.52 5.40 -35.85
CA GLU A 207 -25.30 6.37 -36.57
C GLU A 207 -25.30 5.98 -38.06
N PRO A 208 -26.45 5.89 -38.71
CA PRO A 208 -26.53 5.45 -40.07
C PRO A 208 -25.82 6.45 -40.98
N THR A 209 -24.93 5.97 -41.82
CA THR A 209 -24.25 6.80 -42.83
C THR A 209 -25.24 7.31 -43.89
N VAL A 210 -24.93 8.43 -44.56
CA VAL A 210 -25.74 9.01 -45.63
C VAL A 210 -26.11 7.95 -46.69
N ALA A 211 -25.20 7.06 -47.05
CA ALA A 211 -25.43 5.97 -47.99
C ALA A 211 -26.45 4.94 -47.52
N GLU A 212 -26.43 4.63 -46.20
CA GLU A 212 -27.40 3.71 -45.58
C GLU A 212 -28.79 4.38 -45.51
N LEU A 213 -28.87 5.67 -45.19
CA LEU A 213 -30.11 6.44 -45.18
C LEU A 213 -30.72 6.57 -46.60
N GLU A 214 -29.88 6.78 -47.64
CA GLU A 214 -30.34 6.77 -49.03
C GLU A 214 -30.89 5.39 -49.44
N GLN A 215 -30.27 4.32 -49.03
CA GLN A 215 -30.74 2.97 -49.30
C GLN A 215 -32.06 2.67 -48.58
N GLN A 216 -32.20 3.17 -47.37
CA GLN A 216 -33.42 3.06 -46.55
C GLN A 216 -34.57 3.85 -47.18
N ALA A 217 -34.29 5.07 -47.68
CA ALA A 217 -35.26 5.87 -48.45
C ALA A 217 -35.76 5.18 -49.71
N ARG A 218 -34.85 4.55 -50.46
CA ARG A 218 -35.18 3.81 -51.69
C ARG A 218 -36.01 2.55 -51.40
N SER A 219 -35.88 1.96 -50.22
CA SER A 219 -36.67 0.79 -49.80
C SER A 219 -38.06 1.15 -49.25
N GLY A 220 -38.39 2.44 -49.15
CA GLY A 220 -39.70 2.92 -48.66
C GLY A 220 -39.88 2.88 -47.15
N GLN A 221 -38.77 2.73 -46.39
CA GLN A 221 -38.80 2.80 -44.94
C GLN A 221 -38.75 4.26 -44.47
N PRO A 222 -39.46 4.62 -43.38
CA PRO A 222 -39.40 5.98 -42.85
C PRO A 222 -38.02 6.30 -42.29
N ILE A 223 -37.48 7.47 -42.67
CA ILE A 223 -36.19 7.99 -42.17
C ILE A 223 -36.49 9.04 -41.11
N SER A 224 -35.76 9.01 -39.99
CA SER A 224 -35.82 10.07 -38.98
C SER A 224 -35.14 11.35 -39.51
N LEU A 225 -35.76 12.50 -39.30
CA LEU A 225 -35.16 13.80 -39.60
C LEU A 225 -33.90 14.09 -38.76
N MET A 226 -33.79 13.49 -37.58
CA MET A 226 -32.61 13.57 -36.74
C MET A 226 -31.43 12.82 -37.33
N ASP A 227 -31.63 11.59 -37.81
CA ASP A 227 -30.58 10.76 -38.41
C ASP A 227 -30.02 11.42 -39.71
N LEU A 228 -30.86 12.18 -40.43
CA LEU A 228 -30.43 12.90 -41.61
C LEU A 228 -29.58 14.14 -41.30
N THR A 229 -29.83 14.79 -40.14
CA THR A 229 -29.10 15.99 -39.73
C THR A 229 -27.71 15.60 -39.20
N ASP A 230 -27.62 14.49 -38.46
CA ASP A 230 -26.40 14.00 -37.86
C ASP A 230 -25.44 13.37 -38.89
N ALA A 231 -25.98 12.82 -40.00
CA ALA A 231 -25.15 12.25 -41.08
C ALA A 231 -24.56 13.30 -42.04
N ILE A 232 -24.95 14.58 -41.95
CA ILE A 232 -24.48 15.68 -42.82
C ILE A 232 -23.44 16.58 -42.15
N HIS A 233 -23.24 16.42 -40.83
CA HIS A 233 -22.24 17.13 -40.04
C HIS A 233 -21.04 16.23 -39.72
#